data_f306e584f5459285cb5c23cfc4215d6a
#
_entry.id   f306e584f5459285cb5c23cfc4215d6a
#
_cell.length_a   1.000
_cell.length_b   1.000
_cell.length_c   1.000
_cell.angle_alpha   90.00
_cell.angle_beta   90.00
_cell.angle_gamma   90.00
#
_symmetry.space_group_name_H-M   'P 1'
#
loop_
_entity.id
_entity.type
_entity.pdbx_description
1 polymer ?
#
loop_
_entity_poly.entity_id
_entity_poly.type
_entity_poly.pdbx_seq_one_letter_code
_entity_poly.pdbx_strand_id
1 'polypeptide(L)'
;MRKYGEGGPWDFSDWGRPIARSLALYLKDSPVSVIQVTNFHFILTLFCAWLILQGQIVPASILLVVKGVVDAIDGELARIRRRPSHVGRYWDTIADSIGLVVVMFALGTVLKWGLALSIAVIFAVLFQYSLFNHFSLRVRILGSGDTTSRLDERTCPRAYPWEKQKNVERLHRIYLLLFSWQDSIITALTGRGTKELRIELTSSSILGFGFQSLILASIAIADRIELLPEIVLVANNAIFAFAILCSRLGATTSR
;
A
#
# COMPACT_ATOMS: atom_id res chain seq x y z
N MET A 1 -11.01 -16.29 4.43
CA MET A 1 -9.89 -16.12 5.37
C MET A 1 -9.75 -14.62 5.61
N ARG A 2 -9.64 -14.14 6.87
CA ARG A 2 -9.47 -12.71 7.14
C ARG A 2 -7.99 -12.34 6.95
N LYS A 3 -7.69 -11.09 6.53
CA LYS A 3 -6.31 -10.60 6.26
C LYS A 3 -5.36 -10.77 7.44
N TYR A 4 -5.85 -10.59 8.67
CA TYR A 4 -5.06 -10.63 9.91
C TYR A 4 -5.53 -11.70 10.91
N GLY A 5 -6.33 -12.67 10.50
CA GLY A 5 -6.90 -13.67 11.41
C GLY A 5 -8.09 -13.15 12.26
N GLU A 6 -8.58 -13.97 13.17
CA GLU A 6 -9.63 -13.58 14.12
C GLU A 6 -9.03 -12.74 15.24
N GLY A 7 -9.67 -11.60 15.56
CA GLY A 7 -9.17 -10.67 16.58
C GLY A 7 -7.95 -9.86 16.18
N GLY A 8 -7.61 -9.79 14.89
CA GLY A 8 -6.50 -8.98 14.37
C GLY A 8 -6.63 -7.49 14.69
N PRO A 9 -5.54 -6.70 14.55
CA PRO A 9 -5.53 -5.27 14.80
C PRO A 9 -6.44 -4.51 13.81
N TRP A 10 -6.83 -3.30 14.20
CA TRP A 10 -7.58 -2.40 13.34
C TRP A 10 -6.68 -1.87 12.21
N ASP A 11 -7.20 -1.91 11.00
CA ASP A 11 -6.54 -1.39 9.80
C ASP A 11 -7.45 -0.34 9.14
N PHE A 12 -7.20 0.92 9.44
CA PHE A 12 -7.97 2.04 8.89
C PHE A 12 -7.81 2.19 7.38
N SER A 13 -6.71 1.69 6.81
CA SER A 13 -6.50 1.70 5.36
C SER A 13 -7.36 0.67 4.62
N ASP A 14 -7.90 -0.33 5.34
CA ASP A 14 -8.60 -1.48 4.77
C ASP A 14 -10.14 -1.35 4.83
N TRP A 15 -10.63 -0.13 5.00
CA TRP A 15 -12.06 0.19 5.15
C TRP A 15 -12.93 -0.32 3.97
N GLY A 16 -12.38 -0.30 2.75
CA GLY A 16 -13.05 -0.74 1.52
C GLY A 16 -13.16 -2.27 1.35
N ARG A 17 -12.48 -3.06 2.20
CA ARG A 17 -12.42 -4.52 2.06
C ARG A 17 -13.78 -5.23 2.08
N PRO A 18 -14.77 -4.88 2.91
CA PRO A 18 -16.07 -5.55 2.86
C PRO A 18 -16.73 -5.44 1.48
N ILE A 19 -16.66 -4.26 0.85
CA ILE A 19 -17.16 -4.00 -0.51
C ILE A 19 -16.33 -4.81 -1.53
N ALA A 20 -15.01 -4.73 -1.44
CA ALA A 20 -14.10 -5.47 -2.31
C ALA A 20 -14.33 -6.98 -2.25
N ARG A 21 -14.60 -7.54 -1.06
CA ARG A 21 -14.90 -8.96 -0.88
C ARG A 21 -16.21 -9.36 -1.56
N SER A 22 -17.24 -8.54 -1.45
CA SER A 22 -18.52 -8.80 -2.13
C SER A 22 -18.35 -8.82 -3.65
N LEU A 23 -17.60 -7.86 -4.20
CA LEU A 23 -17.28 -7.81 -5.63
C LEU A 23 -16.38 -8.97 -6.06
N ALA A 24 -15.39 -9.35 -5.26
CA ALA A 24 -14.54 -10.50 -5.53
C ALA A 24 -15.32 -11.83 -5.51
N LEU A 25 -16.33 -11.98 -4.63
CA LEU A 25 -17.23 -13.13 -4.64
C LEU A 25 -18.07 -13.19 -5.91
N TYR A 26 -18.54 -12.05 -6.41
CA TYR A 26 -19.24 -11.98 -7.69
C TYR A 26 -18.33 -12.37 -8.87
N LEU A 27 -17.05 -11.95 -8.82
CA LEU A 27 -16.07 -12.21 -9.86
C LEU A 27 -15.39 -13.61 -9.76
N LYS A 28 -15.65 -14.40 -8.70
CA LYS A 28 -14.91 -15.64 -8.43
C LYS A 28 -14.91 -16.64 -9.60
N ASP A 29 -16.04 -16.78 -10.27
CA ASP A 29 -16.25 -17.73 -11.39
C ASP A 29 -16.16 -17.04 -12.76
N SER A 30 -15.85 -15.74 -12.82
CA SER A 30 -15.69 -14.98 -14.05
C SER A 30 -14.33 -15.27 -14.73
N PRO A 31 -14.19 -14.98 -16.03
CA PRO A 31 -12.92 -15.10 -16.75
C PRO A 31 -11.89 -14.01 -16.35
N VAL A 32 -12.29 -13.01 -15.56
CA VAL A 32 -11.41 -11.90 -15.16
C VAL A 32 -10.30 -12.43 -14.27
N SER A 33 -9.04 -12.25 -14.67
CA SER A 33 -7.88 -12.65 -13.88
C SER A 33 -7.53 -11.60 -12.80
N VAL A 34 -6.82 -12.03 -11.73
CA VAL A 34 -6.30 -11.14 -10.70
C VAL A 34 -5.43 -10.03 -11.31
N ILE A 35 -4.52 -10.38 -12.23
CA ILE A 35 -3.63 -9.42 -12.91
C ILE A 35 -4.42 -8.38 -13.74
N GLN A 36 -5.56 -8.77 -14.33
CA GLN A 36 -6.42 -7.81 -15.03
C GLN A 36 -7.03 -6.79 -14.07
N VAL A 37 -7.40 -7.19 -12.86
CA VAL A 37 -7.88 -6.26 -11.83
C VAL A 37 -6.76 -5.32 -11.41
N THR A 38 -5.55 -5.84 -11.17
CA THR A 38 -4.37 -5.03 -10.87
C THR A 38 -4.06 -4.02 -11.99
N ASN A 39 -4.08 -4.46 -13.25
CA ASN A 39 -3.89 -3.55 -14.39
C ASN A 39 -4.99 -2.48 -14.46
N PHE A 40 -6.23 -2.84 -14.17
CA PHE A 40 -7.34 -1.91 -14.19
C PHE A 40 -7.20 -0.81 -13.12
N HIS A 41 -6.88 -1.16 -11.86
CA HIS A 41 -6.67 -0.14 -10.84
C HIS A 41 -5.44 0.74 -11.13
N PHE A 42 -4.39 0.19 -11.76
CA PHE A 42 -3.24 0.97 -12.19
C PHE A 42 -3.61 1.98 -13.28
N ILE A 43 -4.33 1.55 -14.33
CA ILE A 43 -4.85 2.45 -15.38
C ILE A 43 -5.76 3.53 -14.76
N LEU A 44 -6.61 3.15 -13.83
CA LEU A 44 -7.48 4.08 -13.09
C LEU A 44 -6.65 5.13 -12.32
N THR A 45 -5.54 4.73 -11.71
CA THR A 45 -4.62 5.65 -11.02
C THR A 45 -3.98 6.64 -11.99
N LEU A 46 -3.55 6.18 -13.17
CA LEU A 46 -3.00 7.06 -14.22
C LEU A 46 -4.06 8.03 -14.75
N PHE A 47 -5.30 7.56 -14.89
CA PHE A 47 -6.42 8.42 -15.26
C PHE A 47 -6.71 9.48 -14.18
N CYS A 48 -6.65 9.13 -12.90
CA CYS A 48 -6.75 10.10 -11.80
C CYS A 48 -5.64 11.17 -11.87
N ALA A 49 -4.40 10.75 -12.13
CA ALA A 49 -3.30 11.70 -12.30
C ALA A 49 -3.51 12.63 -13.50
N TRP A 50 -4.04 12.11 -14.61
CA TRP A 50 -4.42 12.94 -15.76
C TRP A 50 -5.52 13.95 -15.41
N LEU A 51 -6.57 13.54 -14.69
CA LEU A 51 -7.62 14.44 -14.20
C LEU A 51 -7.04 15.55 -13.31
N ILE A 52 -6.10 15.23 -12.42
CA ILE A 52 -5.40 16.22 -11.59
C ILE A 52 -4.69 17.24 -12.47
N LEU A 53 -3.93 16.80 -13.49
CA LEU A 53 -3.24 17.68 -14.42
C LEU A 53 -4.20 18.60 -15.22
N GLN A 54 -5.45 18.17 -15.41
CA GLN A 54 -6.52 19.00 -15.98
C GLN A 54 -7.19 19.94 -14.94
N GLY A 55 -6.68 20.01 -13.72
CA GLY A 55 -7.26 20.81 -12.63
C GLY A 55 -8.49 20.16 -11.95
N GLN A 56 -8.85 18.94 -12.34
CA GLN A 56 -10.02 18.21 -11.82
C GLN A 56 -9.66 17.43 -10.54
N ILE A 57 -9.19 18.15 -9.48
CA ILE A 57 -8.65 17.51 -8.26
C ILE A 57 -9.75 16.79 -7.48
N VAL A 58 -10.93 17.40 -7.32
CA VAL A 58 -12.03 16.78 -6.54
C VAL A 58 -12.49 15.45 -7.16
N PRO A 59 -12.91 15.39 -8.45
CA PRO A 59 -13.32 14.12 -9.04
C PRO A 59 -12.17 13.10 -9.07
N ALA A 60 -10.92 13.52 -9.28
CA ALA A 60 -9.76 12.62 -9.22
C ALA A 60 -9.57 12.00 -7.84
N SER A 61 -9.69 12.79 -6.77
CA SER A 61 -9.53 12.32 -5.40
C SER A 61 -10.64 11.35 -4.99
N ILE A 62 -11.89 11.60 -5.39
CA ILE A 62 -13.00 10.66 -5.19
C ILE A 62 -12.75 9.35 -5.94
N LEU A 63 -12.24 9.44 -7.17
CA LEU A 63 -11.93 8.26 -7.97
C LEU A 63 -10.75 7.46 -7.40
N LEU A 64 -9.78 8.10 -6.74
CA LEU A 64 -8.71 7.43 -5.99
C LEU A 64 -9.26 6.65 -4.77
N VAL A 65 -10.32 7.13 -4.11
CA VAL A 65 -11.01 6.38 -3.07
C VAL A 65 -11.65 5.11 -3.67
N VAL A 66 -12.32 5.22 -4.82
CA VAL A 66 -12.86 4.07 -5.55
C VAL A 66 -11.76 3.10 -5.99
N LYS A 67 -10.62 3.63 -6.47
CA LYS A 67 -9.43 2.84 -6.81
C LYS A 67 -8.97 1.97 -5.64
N GLY A 68 -8.97 2.51 -4.41
CA GLY A 68 -8.61 1.74 -3.22
C GLY A 68 -9.51 0.52 -2.98
N VAL A 69 -10.81 0.61 -3.32
CA VAL A 69 -11.72 -0.56 -3.28
C VAL A 69 -11.38 -1.55 -4.38
N VAL A 70 -11.14 -1.07 -5.62
CA VAL A 70 -10.78 -1.93 -6.76
C VAL A 70 -9.48 -2.69 -6.51
N ASP A 71 -8.49 -2.02 -5.96
CA ASP A 71 -7.22 -2.58 -5.52
C ASP A 71 -7.42 -3.76 -4.54
N ALA A 72 -8.25 -3.56 -3.51
CA ALA A 72 -8.55 -4.62 -2.56
C ALA A 72 -9.24 -5.85 -3.19
N ILE A 73 -9.87 -5.72 -4.37
CA ILE A 73 -10.53 -6.84 -5.06
C ILE A 73 -9.51 -7.89 -5.52
N ASP A 74 -8.34 -7.49 -6.03
CA ASP A 74 -7.38 -8.45 -6.57
C ASP A 74 -6.85 -9.41 -5.51
N GLY A 75 -6.50 -8.87 -4.34
CA GLY A 75 -6.09 -9.67 -3.19
C GLY A 75 -7.23 -10.56 -2.64
N GLU A 76 -8.48 -10.08 -2.59
CA GLU A 76 -9.63 -10.90 -2.19
C GLU A 76 -9.91 -12.00 -3.22
N LEU A 77 -9.85 -11.68 -4.51
CA LEU A 77 -10.08 -12.63 -5.59
C LEU A 77 -9.03 -13.75 -5.59
N ALA A 78 -7.74 -13.41 -5.38
CA ALA A 78 -6.67 -14.40 -5.24
C ALA A 78 -6.91 -15.36 -4.05
N ARG A 79 -7.37 -14.83 -2.92
CA ARG A 79 -7.71 -15.62 -1.72
C ARG A 79 -8.94 -16.52 -1.95
N ILE A 80 -9.99 -15.99 -2.53
CA ILE A 80 -11.23 -16.75 -2.82
C ILE A 80 -10.96 -17.89 -3.78
N ARG A 81 -10.18 -17.63 -4.83
CA ARG A 81 -9.79 -18.65 -5.82
C ARG A 81 -8.72 -19.60 -5.33
N ARG A 82 -8.14 -19.39 -4.15
CA ARG A 82 -7.01 -20.15 -3.61
C ARG A 82 -5.85 -20.26 -4.63
N ARG A 83 -5.60 -19.18 -5.36
CA ARG A 83 -4.63 -19.13 -6.44
C ARG A 83 -3.63 -18.00 -6.21
N PRO A 84 -2.70 -18.18 -5.24
CA PRO A 84 -1.68 -17.18 -4.94
C PRO A 84 -0.76 -16.95 -6.15
N SER A 85 -0.20 -15.74 -6.27
CA SER A 85 0.66 -15.36 -7.39
C SER A 85 1.80 -14.47 -6.91
N HIS A 86 3.05 -14.87 -7.18
CA HIS A 86 4.22 -14.03 -6.96
C HIS A 86 4.28 -12.90 -7.98
N VAL A 87 3.95 -13.19 -9.25
CA VAL A 87 3.86 -12.18 -10.31
C VAL A 87 2.83 -11.12 -9.95
N GLY A 88 1.63 -11.54 -9.51
CA GLY A 88 0.57 -10.62 -9.08
C GLY A 88 1.01 -9.72 -7.94
N ARG A 89 1.57 -10.29 -6.88
CA ARG A 89 2.04 -9.54 -5.72
C ARG A 89 3.12 -8.50 -6.05
N TYR A 90 4.16 -8.89 -6.80
CA TYR A 90 5.21 -7.94 -7.17
C TYR A 90 4.69 -6.85 -8.10
N TRP A 91 3.85 -7.22 -9.07
CA TRP A 91 3.27 -6.26 -9.99
C TRP A 91 2.37 -5.25 -9.28
N ASP A 92 1.52 -5.71 -8.38
CA ASP A 92 0.65 -4.89 -7.54
C ASP A 92 1.45 -3.84 -6.75
N THR A 93 2.46 -4.26 -5.99
CA THR A 93 3.31 -3.34 -5.22
C THR A 93 4.05 -2.33 -6.12
N ILE A 94 4.54 -2.76 -7.28
CA ILE A 94 5.22 -1.87 -8.24
C ILE A 94 4.22 -0.85 -8.82
N ALA A 95 3.05 -1.33 -9.26
CA ALA A 95 2.00 -0.48 -9.84
C ALA A 95 1.49 0.57 -8.86
N ASP A 96 1.25 0.18 -7.60
CA ASP A 96 0.84 1.10 -6.54
C ASP A 96 1.88 2.19 -6.28
N SER A 97 3.15 1.80 -6.18
CA SER A 97 4.21 2.77 -5.91
C SER A 97 4.44 3.73 -7.07
N ILE A 98 4.40 3.24 -8.31
CA ILE A 98 4.48 4.10 -9.51
C ILE A 98 3.27 5.03 -9.54
N GLY A 99 2.07 4.50 -9.31
CA GLY A 99 0.84 5.28 -9.28
C GLY A 99 0.88 6.40 -8.24
N LEU A 100 1.37 6.09 -7.04
CA LEU A 100 1.55 7.06 -5.96
C LEU A 100 2.50 8.20 -6.36
N VAL A 101 3.65 7.88 -6.94
CA VAL A 101 4.62 8.88 -7.42
C VAL A 101 4.00 9.76 -8.49
N VAL A 102 3.29 9.17 -9.46
CA VAL A 102 2.66 9.90 -10.57
C VAL A 102 1.56 10.84 -10.05
N VAL A 103 0.72 10.39 -9.12
CA VAL A 103 -0.33 11.21 -8.50
C VAL A 103 0.27 12.37 -7.71
N MET A 104 1.29 12.13 -6.87
CA MET A 104 1.94 13.18 -6.09
C MET A 104 2.67 14.19 -7.00
N PHE A 105 3.28 13.72 -8.08
CA PHE A 105 3.90 14.59 -9.07
C PHE A 105 2.87 15.46 -9.80
N ALA A 106 1.72 14.90 -10.19
CA ALA A 106 0.62 15.65 -10.79
C ALA A 106 0.09 16.73 -9.85
N LEU A 107 -0.13 16.40 -8.58
CA LEU A 107 -0.55 17.36 -7.54
C LEU A 107 0.51 18.47 -7.37
N GLY A 108 1.78 18.12 -7.26
CA GLY A 108 2.87 19.10 -7.15
C GLY A 108 2.96 20.05 -8.33
N THR A 109 2.67 19.55 -9.53
CA THR A 109 2.64 20.36 -10.75
C THR A 109 1.49 21.37 -10.72
N VAL A 110 0.27 20.92 -10.42
CA VAL A 110 -0.94 21.77 -10.44
C VAL A 110 -0.93 22.77 -9.27
N LEU A 111 -0.49 22.33 -8.10
CA LEU A 111 -0.39 23.15 -6.90
C LEU A 111 0.89 24.01 -6.86
N LYS A 112 1.71 23.92 -7.92
CA LYS A 112 2.95 24.71 -8.08
C LYS A 112 3.93 24.53 -6.91
N TRP A 113 4.06 23.32 -6.38
CA TRP A 113 5.12 23.01 -5.41
C TRP A 113 6.47 23.16 -6.10
N GLY A 114 7.43 23.79 -5.48
CA GLY A 114 8.79 23.74 -6.02
C GLY A 114 9.31 22.30 -6.10
N LEU A 115 10.33 22.07 -6.93
CA LEU A 115 10.90 20.72 -7.12
C LEU A 115 11.32 20.07 -5.78
N ALA A 116 11.93 20.84 -4.89
CA ALA A 116 12.36 20.34 -3.57
C ALA A 116 11.18 19.86 -2.71
N LEU A 117 10.07 20.60 -2.68
CA LEU A 117 8.88 20.23 -1.93
C LEU A 117 8.22 18.98 -2.53
N SER A 118 8.11 18.92 -3.87
CA SER A 118 7.55 17.75 -4.55
C SER A 118 8.35 16.49 -4.25
N ILE A 119 9.68 16.57 -4.32
CA ILE A 119 10.56 15.45 -3.97
C ILE A 119 10.39 15.06 -2.51
N ALA A 120 10.37 16.03 -1.57
CA ALA A 120 10.20 15.75 -0.14
C ALA A 120 8.87 15.04 0.15
N VAL A 121 7.75 15.51 -0.43
CA VAL A 121 6.43 14.90 -0.28
C VAL A 121 6.43 13.48 -0.85
N ILE A 122 6.94 13.26 -2.06
CA ILE A 122 7.01 11.93 -2.69
C ILE A 122 7.81 10.95 -1.81
N PHE A 123 9.00 11.35 -1.36
CA PHE A 123 9.82 10.50 -0.48
C PHE A 123 9.11 10.21 0.84
N ALA A 124 8.50 11.21 1.48
CA ALA A 124 7.78 11.03 2.73
C ALA A 124 6.65 10.00 2.55
N VAL A 125 5.81 10.14 1.53
CA VAL A 125 4.68 9.22 1.28
C VAL A 125 5.18 7.80 0.98
N LEU A 126 6.25 7.62 0.20
CA LEU A 126 6.83 6.32 -0.07
C LEU A 126 7.33 5.63 1.21
N PHE A 127 8.02 6.35 2.10
CA PHE A 127 8.48 5.80 3.37
C PHE A 127 7.33 5.50 4.33
N GLN A 128 6.33 6.37 4.40
CA GLN A 128 5.12 6.17 5.19
C GLN A 128 4.38 4.91 4.75
N TYR A 129 4.21 4.73 3.46
CA TYR A 129 3.59 3.53 2.89
C TYR A 129 4.44 2.27 3.14
N SER A 130 5.77 2.37 3.01
CA SER A 130 6.70 1.28 3.34
C SER A 130 6.59 0.84 4.80
N LEU A 131 6.47 1.78 5.75
CA LEU A 131 6.29 1.47 7.17
C LEU A 131 4.97 0.72 7.43
N PHE A 132 3.87 1.21 6.87
CA PHE A 132 2.58 0.53 6.96
C PHE A 132 2.66 -0.89 6.38
N ASN A 133 3.25 -1.04 5.18
CA ASN A 133 3.43 -2.36 4.56
C ASN A 133 4.29 -3.29 5.41
N HIS A 134 5.36 -2.78 6.03
CA HIS A 134 6.22 -3.55 6.92
C HIS A 134 5.42 -4.16 8.09
N PHE A 135 4.63 -3.37 8.81
CA PHE A 135 3.81 -3.88 9.92
C PHE A 135 2.66 -4.76 9.43
N SER A 136 1.98 -4.37 8.36
CA SER A 136 0.93 -5.16 7.74
C SER A 136 1.42 -6.55 7.32
N LEU A 137 2.61 -6.63 6.72
CA LEU A 137 3.24 -7.88 6.32
C LEU A 137 3.56 -8.76 7.54
N ARG A 138 4.19 -8.19 8.56
CA ARG A 138 4.57 -8.93 9.78
C ARG A 138 3.35 -9.51 10.49
N VAL A 139 2.28 -8.72 10.65
CA VAL A 139 1.02 -9.20 11.26
C VAL A 139 0.38 -10.30 10.42
N ARG A 140 0.42 -10.20 9.08
CA ARG A 140 -0.10 -11.26 8.19
C ARG A 140 0.67 -12.58 8.32
N ILE A 141 1.98 -12.52 8.42
CA ILE A 141 2.83 -13.72 8.58
C ILE A 141 2.59 -14.36 9.95
N LEU A 142 2.49 -13.55 11.03
CA LEU A 142 2.22 -14.04 12.38
C LEU A 142 0.79 -14.59 12.52
N GLY A 143 -0.18 -14.01 11.84
CA GLY A 143 -1.61 -14.34 11.94
C GLY A 143 -2.07 -15.52 11.09
N SER A 144 -1.19 -16.23 10.44
CA SER A 144 -1.43 -17.40 9.57
C SER A 144 -2.19 -17.12 8.26
N GLY A 145 -1.57 -17.37 7.15
CA GLY A 145 -2.27 -17.57 5.87
C GLY A 145 -1.79 -16.81 4.66
N ASP A 146 -0.82 -15.93 4.77
CA ASP A 146 -0.17 -15.36 3.58
C ASP A 146 1.03 -16.23 3.18
N THR A 147 0.88 -16.99 2.09
CA THR A 147 1.92 -17.87 1.56
C THR A 147 2.80 -17.18 0.50
N THR A 148 2.43 -15.97 0.06
CA THR A 148 3.14 -15.25 -0.99
C THR A 148 4.13 -14.23 -0.45
N SER A 149 3.88 -13.70 0.73
CA SER A 149 4.70 -12.66 1.35
C SER A 149 5.82 -13.25 2.20
N ARG A 150 6.98 -12.61 2.22
CA ARG A 150 8.16 -13.01 2.99
C ARG A 150 8.75 -11.82 3.72
N LEU A 151 9.34 -12.07 4.89
CA LEU A 151 10.10 -11.05 5.62
C LEU A 151 11.47 -10.79 4.99
N ASP A 152 12.03 -11.77 4.31
CA ASP A 152 13.28 -11.65 3.55
C ASP A 152 13.00 -11.96 2.07
N GLU A 153 13.08 -10.94 1.26
CA GLU A 153 12.88 -10.99 -0.20
C GLU A 153 14.18 -11.12 -0.98
N ARG A 154 15.33 -11.34 -0.34
CA ARG A 154 16.63 -11.44 -1.03
C ARG A 154 16.69 -12.59 -2.02
N THR A 155 16.00 -13.69 -1.72
CA THR A 155 15.95 -14.86 -2.59
C THR A 155 14.69 -14.87 -3.44
N CYS A 156 14.85 -15.03 -4.76
CA CYS A 156 13.73 -15.15 -5.68
C CYS A 156 12.90 -16.40 -5.35
N PRO A 157 11.58 -16.29 -5.18
CA PRO A 157 10.73 -17.45 -4.93
C PRO A 157 10.59 -18.34 -6.17
N ARG A 158 10.32 -19.62 -5.93
CA ARG A 158 9.93 -20.54 -6.99
C ARG A 158 8.52 -20.20 -7.47
N ALA A 159 8.34 -20.10 -8.79
CA ALA A 159 7.05 -19.84 -9.41
C ALA A 159 6.01 -20.91 -9.05
N TYR A 160 4.76 -20.51 -8.89
CA TYR A 160 3.66 -21.46 -8.80
C TYR A 160 3.45 -22.19 -10.14
N PRO A 161 2.79 -23.36 -10.16
CA PRO A 161 2.61 -24.14 -11.41
C PRO A 161 1.94 -23.38 -12.56
N TRP A 162 1.19 -22.35 -12.24
CA TRP A 162 0.50 -21.49 -13.22
C TRP A 162 1.26 -20.22 -13.60
N GLU A 163 2.49 -20.04 -13.09
CA GLU A 163 3.34 -18.90 -13.37
C GLU A 163 4.59 -19.30 -14.15
N LYS A 164 5.14 -18.40 -14.92
CA LYS A 164 6.43 -18.59 -15.57
C LYS A 164 7.54 -18.05 -14.66
N GLN A 165 8.52 -18.89 -14.32
CA GLN A 165 9.65 -18.52 -13.46
C GLN A 165 10.35 -17.24 -13.97
N LYS A 166 10.54 -17.08 -15.27
CA LYS A 166 11.14 -15.89 -15.89
C LYS A 166 10.40 -14.59 -15.53
N ASN A 167 9.06 -14.63 -15.44
CA ASN A 167 8.26 -13.46 -15.07
C ASN A 167 8.43 -13.13 -13.58
N VAL A 168 8.46 -14.16 -12.73
CA VAL A 168 8.71 -13.98 -11.28
C VAL A 168 10.09 -13.34 -11.07
N GLU A 169 11.13 -13.86 -11.71
CA GLU A 169 12.51 -13.34 -11.60
C GLU A 169 12.63 -11.89 -12.10
N ARG A 170 11.94 -11.55 -13.20
CA ARG A 170 11.97 -10.19 -13.75
C ARG A 170 11.33 -9.19 -12.78
N LEU A 171 10.13 -9.48 -12.30
CA LEU A 171 9.42 -8.59 -11.38
C LEU A 171 10.08 -8.54 -10.01
N HIS A 172 10.62 -9.66 -9.52
CA HIS A 172 11.39 -9.70 -8.29
C HIS A 172 12.63 -8.79 -8.37
N ARG A 173 13.38 -8.78 -9.48
CA ARG A 173 14.52 -7.87 -9.68
C ARG A 173 14.10 -6.40 -9.65
N ILE A 174 13.00 -6.05 -10.31
CA ILE A 174 12.45 -4.69 -10.28
C ILE A 174 12.02 -4.32 -8.85
N TYR A 175 11.34 -5.24 -8.17
CA TYR A 175 10.93 -5.06 -6.78
C TYR A 175 12.14 -4.78 -5.86
N LEU A 176 13.20 -5.59 -5.95
CA LEU A 176 14.40 -5.38 -5.15
C LEU A 176 15.07 -4.02 -5.44
N LEU A 177 15.15 -3.62 -6.71
CA LEU A 177 15.71 -2.32 -7.08
C LEU A 177 14.95 -1.15 -6.46
N LEU A 178 13.61 -1.24 -6.45
CA LEU A 178 12.75 -0.16 -5.97
C LEU A 178 12.61 -0.13 -4.45
N PHE A 179 12.57 -1.30 -3.79
CA PHE A 179 12.11 -1.39 -2.39
C PHE A 179 13.14 -1.92 -1.41
N SER A 180 14.17 -2.69 -1.82
CA SER A 180 15.09 -3.34 -0.87
C SER A 180 15.82 -2.35 0.07
N TRP A 181 16.15 -1.18 -0.42
CA TRP A 181 16.78 -0.13 0.38
C TRP A 181 15.81 0.49 1.40
N GLN A 182 14.54 0.71 1.01
CA GLN A 182 13.48 1.19 1.92
C GLN A 182 13.20 0.15 3.01
N ASP A 183 13.03 -1.12 2.63
CA ASP A 183 12.80 -2.23 3.57
C ASP A 183 13.94 -2.38 4.56
N SER A 184 15.19 -2.19 4.11
CA SER A 184 16.37 -2.24 4.97
C SER A 184 16.38 -1.11 6.00
N ILE A 185 16.05 0.12 5.59
CA ILE A 185 15.94 1.28 6.49
C ILE A 185 14.80 1.07 7.50
N ILE A 186 13.61 0.70 7.03
CA ILE A 186 12.46 0.47 7.90
C ILE A 186 12.75 -0.65 8.92
N THR A 187 13.36 -1.75 8.47
CA THR A 187 13.75 -2.84 9.38
C THR A 187 14.78 -2.39 10.42
N ALA A 188 15.74 -1.56 10.03
CA ALA A 188 16.72 -0.99 10.97
C ALA A 188 16.06 -0.03 11.99
N LEU A 189 15.05 0.72 11.56
CA LEU A 189 14.32 1.65 12.42
C LEU A 189 13.37 0.92 13.38
N THR A 190 12.66 -0.12 12.96
CA THR A 190 11.63 -0.81 13.75
C THR A 190 12.17 -1.97 14.58
N GLY A 191 13.32 -2.56 14.19
CA GLY A 191 13.88 -3.75 14.81
C GLY A 191 13.16 -5.05 14.39
N ARG A 192 13.65 -6.18 14.91
CA ARG A 192 13.17 -7.54 14.57
C ARG A 192 12.25 -8.18 15.63
N GLY A 193 11.67 -7.41 16.53
CA GLY A 193 10.82 -7.92 17.61
C GLY A 193 9.65 -8.79 17.09
N THR A 194 9.31 -9.84 17.85
CA THR A 194 8.28 -10.86 17.50
C THR A 194 6.93 -10.63 18.19
N LYS A 195 6.71 -9.47 18.80
CA LYS A 195 5.49 -9.17 19.61
C LYS A 195 4.25 -8.90 18.76
N GLU A 196 3.10 -8.96 19.44
CA GLU A 196 1.82 -8.45 18.91
C GLU A 196 1.97 -6.99 18.46
N LEU A 197 1.94 -6.78 17.16
CA LEU A 197 2.15 -5.47 16.51
C LEU A 197 0.81 -4.72 16.35
N ARG A 198 -0.05 -4.73 17.39
CA ARG A 198 -1.40 -4.15 17.30
C ARG A 198 -1.37 -2.63 17.20
N ILE A 199 -0.61 -1.99 18.07
CA ILE A 199 -0.51 -0.52 18.12
C ILE A 199 0.21 -0.02 16.88
N GLU A 200 1.30 -0.67 16.50
CA GLU A 200 2.14 -0.32 15.35
C GLU A 200 1.35 -0.42 14.04
N LEU A 201 0.61 -1.52 13.83
CA LEU A 201 -0.22 -1.65 12.64
C LEU A 201 -1.39 -0.67 12.66
N THR A 202 -2.09 -0.54 13.78
CA THR A 202 -3.24 0.36 13.87
C THR A 202 -2.83 1.81 13.61
N SER A 203 -1.75 2.29 14.24
CA SER A 203 -1.26 3.66 14.02
C SER A 203 -0.72 3.86 12.60
N SER A 204 0.10 2.95 12.09
CA SER A 204 0.65 3.07 10.75
C SER A 204 -0.39 2.86 9.64
N SER A 205 -1.54 2.24 9.92
CA SER A 205 -2.62 2.06 8.92
C SER A 205 -3.22 3.40 8.44
N ILE A 206 -3.09 4.47 9.24
CA ILE A 206 -3.43 5.84 8.83
C ILE A 206 -2.55 6.29 7.66
N LEU A 207 -1.31 5.79 7.58
CA LEU A 207 -0.36 6.08 6.50
C LEU A 207 -0.60 5.24 5.24
N GLY A 208 -1.48 4.25 5.30
CA GLY A 208 -1.82 3.39 4.17
C GLY A 208 -2.66 4.10 3.12
N PHE A 209 -2.53 3.65 1.87
CA PHE A 209 -3.16 4.28 0.70
C PHE A 209 -4.68 4.49 0.87
N GLY A 210 -5.41 3.49 1.40
CA GLY A 210 -6.86 3.60 1.57
C GLY A 210 -7.29 4.77 2.47
N PHE A 211 -6.58 5.00 3.59
CA PHE A 211 -6.90 6.12 4.47
C PHE A 211 -6.39 7.45 3.91
N GLN A 212 -5.22 7.47 3.29
CA GLN A 212 -4.66 8.67 2.66
C GLN A 212 -5.51 9.16 1.49
N SER A 213 -6.15 8.26 0.73
CA SER A 213 -7.10 8.65 -0.32
C SER A 213 -8.35 9.31 0.24
N LEU A 214 -8.84 8.88 1.42
CA LEU A 214 -9.95 9.54 2.11
C LEU A 214 -9.56 10.95 2.59
N ILE A 215 -8.36 11.10 3.17
CA ILE A 215 -7.85 12.43 3.56
C ILE A 215 -7.77 13.34 2.34
N LEU A 216 -7.15 12.87 1.25
CA LEU A 216 -7.02 13.63 0.00
C LEU A 216 -8.38 14.07 -0.54
N ALA A 217 -9.35 13.16 -0.61
CA ALA A 217 -10.71 13.48 -1.06
C ALA A 217 -11.39 14.50 -0.11
N SER A 218 -11.22 14.34 1.19
CA SER A 218 -11.84 15.24 2.20
C SER A 218 -11.30 16.66 2.08
N ILE A 219 -9.97 16.84 2.01
CA ILE A 219 -9.38 18.18 1.87
C ILE A 219 -9.64 18.79 0.50
N ALA A 220 -9.74 18.00 -0.57
CA ALA A 220 -10.09 18.48 -1.91
C ALA A 220 -11.54 18.96 -1.95
N ILE A 221 -12.49 18.21 -1.37
CA ILE A 221 -13.92 18.60 -1.27
C ILE A 221 -14.09 19.87 -0.40
N ALA A 222 -13.29 19.99 0.66
CA ALA A 222 -13.30 21.16 1.55
C ALA A 222 -12.59 22.37 0.96
N ASP A 223 -12.05 22.29 -0.26
CA ASP A 223 -11.23 23.33 -0.91
C ASP A 223 -10.02 23.74 -0.06
N ARG A 224 -9.35 22.73 0.52
CA ARG A 224 -8.18 22.86 1.40
C ARG A 224 -7.01 22.01 0.94
N ILE A 225 -6.90 21.79 -0.36
CA ILE A 225 -5.87 20.89 -0.93
C ILE A 225 -4.44 21.41 -0.68
N GLU A 226 -4.28 22.69 -0.44
CA GLU A 226 -3.02 23.33 -0.06
C GLU A 226 -2.42 22.77 1.25
N LEU A 227 -3.24 22.19 2.13
CA LEU A 227 -2.79 21.55 3.38
C LEU A 227 -2.08 20.19 3.17
N LEU A 228 -2.14 19.63 1.97
CA LEU A 228 -1.59 18.30 1.71
C LEU A 228 -0.10 18.16 2.08
N PRO A 229 0.81 19.10 1.72
CA PRO A 229 2.21 19.00 2.11
C PRO A 229 2.40 19.02 3.64
N GLU A 230 1.65 19.84 4.36
CA GLU A 230 1.71 19.92 5.82
C GLU A 230 1.23 18.63 6.46
N ILE A 231 0.12 18.05 5.99
CA ILE A 231 -0.40 16.76 6.46
C ILE A 231 0.65 15.68 6.24
N VAL A 232 1.24 15.60 5.04
CA VAL A 232 2.22 14.58 4.71
C VAL A 232 3.53 14.76 5.48
N LEU A 233 4.08 15.98 5.52
CA LEU A 233 5.41 16.22 6.08
C LEU A 233 5.40 16.42 7.59
N VAL A 234 4.28 16.81 8.20
CA VAL A 234 4.19 17.05 9.64
C VAL A 234 3.34 15.99 10.31
N ALA A 235 2.04 15.93 10.04
CA ALA A 235 1.13 15.03 10.75
C ALA A 235 1.46 13.55 10.50
N ASN A 236 1.63 13.16 9.25
CA ASN A 236 1.94 11.76 8.90
C ASN A 236 3.34 11.35 9.39
N ASN A 237 4.34 12.24 9.36
CA ASN A 237 5.66 11.94 9.91
C ASN A 237 5.66 11.84 11.45
N ALA A 238 4.78 12.55 12.14
CA ALA A 238 4.56 12.35 13.58
C ALA A 238 4.00 10.94 13.86
N ILE A 239 3.02 10.48 13.08
CA ILE A 239 2.48 9.12 13.16
C ILE A 239 3.55 8.08 12.82
N PHE A 240 4.36 8.33 11.78
CA PHE A 240 5.49 7.49 11.39
C PHE A 240 6.49 7.32 12.54
N ALA A 241 6.91 8.43 13.16
CA ALA A 241 7.82 8.41 14.31
C ALA A 241 7.20 7.70 15.53
N PHE A 242 5.91 7.93 15.81
CA PHE A 242 5.18 7.26 16.88
C PHE A 242 5.15 5.74 16.69
N ALA A 243 4.82 5.24 15.50
CA ALA A 243 4.78 3.81 15.22
C ALA A 243 6.17 3.13 15.38
N ILE A 244 7.25 3.82 14.97
CA ILE A 244 8.63 3.35 15.20
C ILE A 244 8.95 3.31 16.70
N LEU A 245 8.60 4.36 17.44
CA LEU A 245 8.85 4.43 18.89
C LEU A 245 8.15 3.29 19.62
N CYS A 246 6.87 3.04 19.33
CA CYS A 246 6.13 1.91 19.90
C CYS A 246 6.82 0.57 19.62
N SER A 247 7.29 0.37 18.37
CA SER A 247 8.00 -0.85 17.98
C SER A 247 9.31 -1.05 18.77
N ARG A 248 10.05 0.04 19.03
CA ARG A 248 11.30 0.02 19.81
C ARG A 248 11.06 -0.26 21.29
N LEU A 249 10.10 0.43 21.91
CA LEU A 249 9.75 0.25 23.32
C LEU A 249 9.19 -1.16 23.58
N GLY A 250 8.37 -1.68 22.69
CA GLY A 250 7.87 -3.04 22.75
C GLY A 250 8.99 -4.10 22.70
N ALA A 251 10.10 -3.84 22.02
CA ALA A 251 11.25 -4.75 21.95
C ALA A 251 12.07 -4.81 23.24
N THR A 252 12.09 -3.73 24.04
CA THR A 252 12.87 -3.65 25.30
C THR A 252 12.19 -4.36 26.46
N THR A 253 10.86 -4.46 26.49
CA THR A 253 10.11 -5.12 27.57
C THR A 253 10.03 -6.65 27.44
N SER A 254 10.67 -7.25 26.42
CA SER A 254 10.67 -8.71 26.18
C SER A 254 12.05 -9.37 26.42
N ARG A 255 12.99 -8.66 27.00
CA ARG A 255 14.24 -9.22 27.53
C ARG A 255 14.11 -9.39 29.05
#